data_b0bfd71f3928f7ec8a6c2900b46067f1
#
_entry.id   b0bfd71f3928f7ec8a6c2900b46067f1
#
_cell.length_a   1.000
_cell.length_b   1.000
_cell.length_c   1.000
_cell.angle_alpha   90.00
_cell.angle_beta   90.00
_cell.angle_gamma   90.00
#
_symmetry.space_group_name_H-M   'P 1'
#
loop_
_entity.id
_entity.type
_entity.pdbx_description
1 polymer ?
#
loop_
_entity_poly.entity_id
_entity_poly.type
_entity_poly.pdbx_seq_one_letter_code
_entity_poly.pdbx_strand_id
1 'polypeptide(L)'
;VQYEDCCILLAARNDFPAYVEALTARGIPVYADARENLLDAPHIRPLIALLKVIDNPAQDIYLAAAMLGPLFGFTDDDLVRLRARAEEIQKQQGENAPQRISLYGALLLTVNSGEDTPFTGKVRAFYARLTELRRMARSAPAEQLLEEIFASTGYLAALGVLENGARRREDARRFASFCAASGTGGISALVRAIDAAAQAGSTGQDTVPSGVHPGCVSIMTIHRSKGLQFPVVFVGDTARKFNASDIRQPVLVHRSYGAGLRLRPENGEGAYKTAAYTALANVHARELRSEQMRLLYVALTRAQDKLILTVPLSSGKSAKPFAKAAAFLAAGAGATLHQQANSFADWLRAALLVHPDGGVLRQLSGNRELLFVQTESVMAIKVCDEAVRLSEKPNADTADEAPETDLALVEKLRQGFAWQYPAAALAQVPAKVSVTSRMTEATFLR
;
A
#
# COMPACT_ATOMS: atom_id res chain seq x y z
N VAL A 1 18.16 28.52 -1.48
CA VAL A 1 17.18 27.45 -1.22
C VAL A 1 17.83 26.16 -1.66
N GLN A 2 17.96 25.22 -0.74
CA GLN A 2 18.45 23.86 -1.00
C GLN A 2 17.25 22.90 -1.19
N TYR A 3 17.50 21.69 -1.67
CA TYR A 3 16.43 20.70 -1.85
C TYR A 3 15.77 20.33 -0.51
N GLU A 4 16.50 20.30 0.58
CA GLU A 4 16.03 20.03 1.94
C GLU A 4 15.10 21.10 2.51
N ASP A 5 15.16 22.35 1.97
CA ASP A 5 14.25 23.43 2.34
C ASP A 5 12.84 23.23 1.76
N CYS A 6 12.70 22.33 0.79
CA CYS A 6 11.48 22.12 0.02
C CYS A 6 10.68 20.93 0.52
N CYS A 7 9.39 21.15 0.77
CA CYS A 7 8.45 20.10 1.14
C CYS A 7 7.22 20.10 0.24
N ILE A 8 6.83 18.93 -0.26
CA ILE A 8 5.58 18.72 -1.00
C ILE A 8 4.57 18.06 -0.08
N LEU A 9 3.46 18.74 0.18
CA LEU A 9 2.36 18.26 1.00
C LEU A 9 1.22 17.74 0.12
N LEU A 10 0.80 16.51 0.36
CA LEU A 10 -0.32 15.86 -0.32
C LEU A 10 -1.36 15.40 0.69
N ALA A 11 -2.63 15.37 0.27
CA ALA A 11 -3.73 14.93 1.12
C ALA A 11 -3.64 13.42 1.45
N ALA A 12 -3.12 12.62 0.52
CA ALA A 12 -2.96 11.17 0.68
C ALA A 12 -1.70 10.67 -0.03
N ARG A 13 -1.30 9.43 0.28
CA ARG A 13 -0.05 8.82 -0.21
C ARG A 13 -0.14 8.21 -1.60
N ASN A 14 -1.34 7.97 -2.11
CA ASN A 14 -1.56 7.23 -3.36
C ASN A 14 -0.81 7.85 -4.56
N ASP A 15 -0.63 9.17 -4.53
CA ASP A 15 0.00 9.91 -5.62
C ASP A 15 1.50 10.15 -5.42
N PHE A 16 2.07 9.72 -4.27
CA PHE A 16 3.51 9.83 -3.99
C PHE A 16 4.38 9.24 -5.09
N PRO A 17 4.09 8.03 -5.63
CA PRO A 17 4.91 7.45 -6.69
C PRO A 17 5.03 8.33 -7.92
N ALA A 18 3.94 8.98 -8.36
CA ALA A 18 3.95 9.88 -9.51
C ALA A 18 4.83 11.12 -9.28
N TYR A 19 4.80 11.68 -8.07
CA TYR A 19 5.67 12.81 -7.71
C TYR A 19 7.14 12.39 -7.62
N VAL A 20 7.41 11.23 -7.02
CA VAL A 20 8.77 10.66 -6.93
C VAL A 20 9.33 10.42 -8.33
N GLU A 21 8.58 9.76 -9.22
CA GLU A 21 8.98 9.49 -10.60
C GLU A 21 9.26 10.80 -11.36
N ALA A 22 8.36 11.78 -11.25
CA ALA A 22 8.49 13.06 -11.94
C ALA A 22 9.71 13.88 -11.49
N LEU A 23 10.06 13.84 -10.23
CA LEU A 23 11.22 14.55 -9.68
C LEU A 23 12.52 13.81 -9.97
N THR A 24 12.54 12.49 -9.79
CA THR A 24 13.69 11.64 -10.09
C THR A 24 14.07 11.70 -11.57
N ALA A 25 13.09 11.70 -12.48
CA ALA A 25 13.31 11.89 -13.91
C ALA A 25 14.01 13.21 -14.26
N ARG A 26 13.95 14.20 -13.37
CA ARG A 26 14.63 15.50 -13.50
C ARG A 26 15.93 15.59 -12.70
N GLY A 27 16.40 14.48 -12.13
CA GLY A 27 17.61 14.46 -11.30
C GLY A 27 17.45 15.15 -9.94
N ILE A 28 16.21 15.38 -9.48
CA ILE A 28 15.94 15.99 -8.18
C ILE A 28 15.88 14.89 -7.14
N PRO A 29 16.76 14.90 -6.12
CA PRO A 29 16.73 13.91 -5.05
C PRO A 29 15.50 14.09 -4.19
N VAL A 30 14.77 12.99 -3.95
CA VAL A 30 13.49 12.99 -3.26
C VAL A 30 13.50 12.00 -2.11
N TYR A 31 13.01 12.43 -0.98
CA TYR A 31 12.58 11.57 0.10
C TYR A 31 11.05 11.61 0.23
N ALA A 32 10.39 10.52 -0.11
CA ALA A 32 8.97 10.38 0.12
C ALA A 32 8.74 9.58 1.42
N ASP A 33 7.96 10.14 2.35
CA ASP A 33 7.43 9.38 3.51
C ASP A 33 6.32 8.42 3.00
N ALA A 34 6.68 7.69 1.95
CA ALA A 34 5.86 6.64 1.37
C ALA A 34 6.01 5.41 2.26
N ARG A 35 5.36 5.43 3.43
CA ARG A 35 5.09 4.18 4.12
C ARG A 35 4.00 3.48 3.34
N GLU A 36 4.41 2.69 2.37
CA GLU A 36 3.61 1.54 2.00
C GLU A 36 3.39 0.78 3.31
N ASN A 37 2.15 0.50 3.63
CA ASN A 37 1.88 -0.43 4.72
C ASN A 37 2.71 -1.67 4.43
N LEU A 38 3.67 -1.99 5.29
CA LEU A 38 4.59 -3.11 5.09
C LEU A 38 3.84 -4.39 4.69
N LEU A 39 2.64 -4.58 5.25
CA LEU A 39 1.78 -5.74 4.99
C LEU A 39 1.12 -5.73 3.60
N ASP A 40 1.01 -4.55 2.96
CA ASP A 40 0.46 -4.40 1.61
C ASP A 40 1.53 -4.47 0.52
N ALA A 41 2.80 -4.45 0.90
CA ALA A 41 3.90 -4.48 -0.04
C ALA A 41 3.85 -5.75 -0.90
N PRO A 42 3.98 -5.65 -2.24
CA PRO A 42 3.86 -6.79 -3.15
C PRO A 42 4.80 -7.95 -2.82
N HIS A 43 5.98 -7.65 -2.28
CA HIS A 43 6.98 -8.62 -1.86
C HIS A 43 6.76 -9.18 -0.44
N ILE A 44 5.81 -8.67 0.34
CA ILE A 44 5.43 -9.21 1.65
C ILE A 44 4.17 -10.07 1.57
N ARG A 45 3.25 -9.76 0.66
CA ARG A 45 2.01 -10.53 0.46
C ARG A 45 2.22 -12.05 0.27
N PRO A 46 3.23 -12.53 -0.50
CA PRO A 46 3.49 -13.97 -0.61
C PRO A 46 3.88 -14.62 0.72
N LEU A 47 4.62 -13.91 1.58
CA LEU A 47 4.98 -14.40 2.91
C LEU A 47 3.74 -14.51 3.81
N ILE A 48 2.87 -13.49 3.79
CA ILE A 48 1.60 -13.52 4.53
C ILE A 48 0.72 -14.66 4.04
N ALA A 49 0.62 -14.85 2.70
CA ALA A 49 -0.13 -15.96 2.13
C ALA A 49 0.40 -17.31 2.60
N LEU A 50 1.73 -17.49 2.61
CA LEU A 50 2.35 -18.72 3.10
C LEU A 50 2.07 -18.97 4.59
N LEU A 51 2.16 -17.95 5.45
CA LEU A 51 1.83 -18.09 6.87
C LEU A 51 0.36 -18.49 7.07
N LYS A 52 -0.57 -17.93 6.28
CA LYS A 52 -1.99 -18.32 6.31
C LYS A 52 -2.21 -19.75 5.83
N VAL A 53 -1.46 -20.23 4.84
CA VAL A 53 -1.50 -21.61 4.36
C VAL A 53 -0.89 -22.58 5.36
N ILE A 54 0.15 -22.18 6.06
CA ILE A 54 0.73 -22.97 7.16
C ILE A 54 -0.31 -23.16 8.27
N ASP A 55 -1.06 -22.13 8.63
CA ASP A 55 -2.16 -22.21 9.58
C ASP A 55 -3.31 -23.07 9.03
N ASN A 56 -3.86 -22.72 7.87
CA ASN A 56 -4.94 -23.44 7.24
C ASN A 56 -4.74 -23.59 5.72
N PRO A 57 -4.33 -24.77 5.22
CA PRO A 57 -4.04 -25.00 3.81
C PRO A 57 -5.30 -25.07 2.91
N ALA A 58 -6.50 -25.17 3.50
CA ALA A 58 -7.75 -25.23 2.74
C ALA A 58 -8.21 -23.87 2.19
N GLN A 59 -7.40 -22.82 2.35
CA GLN A 59 -7.69 -21.49 1.84
C GLN A 59 -7.11 -21.33 0.42
N ASP A 60 -7.88 -21.67 -0.60
CA ASP A 60 -7.46 -21.75 -2.01
C ASP A 60 -6.76 -20.46 -2.50
N ILE A 61 -7.27 -19.28 -2.14
CA ILE A 61 -6.71 -17.99 -2.57
C ILE A 61 -5.28 -17.81 -2.04
N TYR A 62 -5.06 -18.07 -0.75
CA TYR A 62 -3.74 -17.94 -0.15
C TYR A 62 -2.80 -19.06 -0.59
N LEU A 63 -3.32 -20.27 -0.81
CA LEU A 63 -2.54 -21.37 -1.35
C LEU A 63 -2.02 -21.05 -2.76
N ALA A 64 -2.88 -20.56 -3.65
CA ALA A 64 -2.48 -20.10 -4.97
C ALA A 64 -1.45 -18.97 -4.89
N ALA A 65 -1.69 -17.97 -4.03
CA ALA A 65 -0.78 -16.84 -3.86
C ALA A 65 0.59 -17.24 -3.28
N ALA A 66 0.64 -18.26 -2.41
CA ALA A 66 1.90 -18.79 -1.88
C ALA A 66 2.66 -19.62 -2.90
N MET A 67 1.96 -20.39 -3.75
CA MET A 67 2.58 -21.21 -4.80
C MET A 67 3.14 -20.35 -5.92
N LEU A 68 2.39 -19.32 -6.35
CA LEU A 68 2.81 -18.39 -7.40
C LEU A 68 3.98 -17.51 -6.93
N GLY A 69 4.88 -17.21 -7.85
CA GLY A 69 5.95 -16.26 -7.62
C GLY A 69 7.21 -16.84 -6.98
N PRO A 70 8.01 -15.98 -6.31
CA PRO A 70 9.41 -16.30 -6.05
C PRO A 70 9.65 -17.29 -4.90
N LEU A 71 8.64 -17.63 -4.10
CA LEU A 71 8.81 -18.60 -3.00
C LEU A 71 8.95 -20.04 -3.54
N PHE A 72 8.08 -20.45 -4.45
CA PHE A 72 8.02 -21.82 -4.95
C PHE A 72 8.04 -21.94 -6.47
N GLY A 73 8.00 -20.82 -7.19
CA GLY A 73 8.18 -20.73 -8.62
C GLY A 73 7.10 -21.43 -9.47
N PHE A 74 5.87 -21.57 -8.94
CA PHE A 74 4.74 -22.03 -9.75
C PHE A 74 4.27 -20.91 -10.67
N THR A 75 3.81 -21.32 -11.85
CA THR A 75 3.21 -20.43 -12.84
C THR A 75 1.69 -20.59 -12.86
N ASP A 76 0.99 -19.65 -13.52
CA ASP A 76 -0.46 -19.75 -13.73
C ASP A 76 -0.82 -21.04 -14.46
N ASP A 77 -0.01 -21.48 -15.44
CA ASP A 77 -0.18 -22.74 -16.15
C ASP A 77 -0.05 -23.95 -15.22
N ASP A 78 0.84 -23.91 -14.24
CA ASP A 78 0.97 -24.97 -13.24
C ASP A 78 -0.30 -25.10 -12.40
N LEU A 79 -0.93 -23.98 -12.03
CA LEU A 79 -2.20 -24.00 -11.28
C LEU A 79 -3.36 -24.53 -12.15
N VAL A 80 -3.40 -24.14 -13.43
CA VAL A 80 -4.39 -24.67 -14.38
C VAL A 80 -4.22 -26.18 -14.54
N ARG A 81 -2.99 -26.68 -14.72
CA ARG A 81 -2.68 -28.12 -14.79
C ARG A 81 -3.11 -28.86 -13.53
N LEU A 82 -2.84 -28.27 -12.35
CA LEU A 82 -3.25 -28.85 -11.08
C LEU A 82 -4.77 -28.99 -10.99
N ARG A 83 -5.52 -27.99 -11.46
CA ARG A 83 -6.97 -27.99 -11.48
C ARG A 83 -7.54 -28.99 -12.49
N ALA A 84 -7.07 -28.98 -13.74
CA ALA A 84 -7.49 -29.88 -14.80
C ALA A 84 -7.28 -31.35 -14.40
N ARG A 85 -6.13 -31.65 -13.78
CA ARG A 85 -5.83 -32.98 -13.30
C ARG A 85 -6.77 -33.44 -12.18
N ALA A 86 -7.12 -32.56 -11.26
CA ALA A 86 -8.10 -32.89 -10.23
C ALA A 86 -9.46 -33.23 -10.82
N GLU A 87 -9.87 -32.52 -11.86
CA GLU A 87 -11.12 -32.79 -12.59
C GLU A 87 -11.09 -34.13 -13.33
N GLU A 88 -9.94 -34.51 -13.92
CA GLU A 88 -9.76 -35.82 -14.57
C GLU A 88 -9.89 -36.95 -13.55
N ILE A 89 -9.20 -36.85 -12.41
CA ILE A 89 -9.28 -37.86 -11.34
C ILE A 89 -10.72 -37.93 -10.78
N GLN A 90 -11.40 -36.78 -10.64
CA GLN A 90 -12.78 -36.73 -10.19
C GLN A 90 -13.74 -37.45 -11.16
N LYS A 91 -13.58 -37.25 -12.48
CA LYS A 91 -14.38 -37.93 -13.49
C LYS A 91 -14.21 -39.46 -13.45
N GLN A 92 -12.99 -39.93 -13.10
CA GLN A 92 -12.72 -41.37 -12.96
C GLN A 92 -13.35 -41.99 -11.71
N GLN A 93 -13.63 -41.18 -10.66
CA GLN A 93 -14.24 -41.66 -9.40
C GLN A 93 -15.78 -41.81 -9.42
N GLY A 94 -16.45 -41.35 -10.48
CA GLY A 94 -17.89 -41.54 -10.71
C GLY A 94 -18.80 -40.60 -9.87
N GLU A 95 -20.11 -40.95 -9.76
CA GLU A 95 -21.15 -40.09 -9.18
C GLU A 95 -20.99 -39.71 -7.70
N ASN A 96 -20.09 -40.35 -6.95
CA ASN A 96 -19.85 -40.06 -5.54
C ASN A 96 -18.73 -39.00 -5.31
N ALA A 97 -18.18 -38.40 -6.36
CA ALA A 97 -17.14 -37.40 -6.24
C ALA A 97 -17.73 -36.05 -5.75
N PRO A 98 -17.03 -35.29 -4.90
CA PRO A 98 -17.48 -33.99 -4.41
C PRO A 98 -17.66 -33.02 -5.58
N GLN A 99 -18.74 -32.26 -5.58
CA GLN A 99 -19.15 -31.36 -6.68
C GLN A 99 -18.09 -30.29 -7.01
N ARG A 100 -17.18 -29.99 -6.08
CA ARG A 100 -16.07 -29.06 -6.27
C ARG A 100 -14.86 -29.49 -5.42
N ILE A 101 -13.71 -29.72 -6.05
CA ILE A 101 -12.45 -29.99 -5.35
C ILE A 101 -11.75 -28.67 -5.04
N SER A 102 -11.32 -28.47 -3.79
CA SER A 102 -10.47 -27.34 -3.41
C SER A 102 -9.09 -27.46 -4.07
N LEU A 103 -8.36 -26.34 -4.16
CA LEU A 103 -6.98 -26.36 -4.69
C LEU A 103 -6.07 -27.27 -3.84
N TYR A 104 -6.27 -27.27 -2.52
CA TYR A 104 -5.56 -28.19 -1.63
C TYR A 104 -5.92 -29.65 -1.86
N GLY A 105 -7.20 -29.93 -2.13
CA GLY A 105 -7.64 -31.26 -2.55
C GLY A 105 -7.00 -31.70 -3.86
N ALA A 106 -6.93 -30.83 -4.86
CA ALA A 106 -6.25 -31.05 -6.11
C ALA A 106 -4.76 -31.37 -5.94
N LEU A 107 -4.10 -30.64 -5.03
CA LEU A 107 -2.72 -30.87 -4.66
C LEU A 107 -2.52 -32.26 -4.04
N LEU A 108 -3.37 -32.67 -3.09
CA LEU A 108 -3.30 -34.00 -2.45
C LEU A 108 -3.53 -35.12 -3.46
N LEU A 109 -4.50 -34.99 -4.36
CA LEU A 109 -4.75 -35.96 -5.43
C LEU A 109 -3.53 -36.11 -6.36
N THR A 110 -2.90 -35.00 -6.70
CA THR A 110 -1.68 -35.02 -7.55
C THR A 110 -0.49 -35.65 -6.83
N VAL A 111 -0.29 -35.36 -5.54
CA VAL A 111 0.77 -35.98 -4.73
C VAL A 111 0.61 -37.50 -4.67
N ASN A 112 -0.63 -37.99 -4.53
CA ASN A 112 -0.95 -39.40 -4.37
C ASN A 112 -1.16 -40.15 -5.71
N SER A 113 -1.05 -39.49 -6.86
CA SER A 113 -1.35 -40.07 -8.17
C SER A 113 -0.39 -41.19 -8.62
N GLY A 114 0.74 -41.37 -7.94
CA GLY A 114 1.77 -42.37 -8.33
C GLY A 114 2.55 -42.04 -9.59
N GLU A 115 2.18 -40.99 -10.33
CA GLU A 115 2.86 -40.59 -11.55
C GLU A 115 4.16 -39.84 -11.24
N ASP A 116 5.17 -40.08 -12.09
CA ASP A 116 6.47 -39.43 -11.97
C ASP A 116 6.74 -38.54 -13.19
N THR A 117 6.29 -37.32 -13.11
CA THR A 117 6.52 -36.27 -14.11
C THR A 117 7.23 -35.08 -13.44
N PRO A 118 7.93 -34.23 -14.20
CA PRO A 118 8.55 -33.03 -13.64
C PRO A 118 7.55 -32.15 -12.87
N PHE A 119 6.30 -32.09 -13.34
CA PHE A 119 5.22 -31.34 -12.68
C PHE A 119 4.82 -31.99 -11.36
N THR A 120 4.54 -33.30 -11.33
CA THR A 120 4.18 -34.00 -10.09
C THR A 120 5.32 -33.99 -9.08
N GLY A 121 6.58 -34.05 -9.56
CA GLY A 121 7.76 -33.87 -8.72
C GLY A 121 7.80 -32.50 -8.05
N LYS A 122 7.51 -31.43 -8.79
CA LYS A 122 7.40 -30.05 -8.25
C LYS A 122 6.30 -29.94 -7.21
N VAL A 123 5.12 -30.53 -7.47
CA VAL A 123 3.98 -30.53 -6.53
C VAL A 123 4.31 -31.30 -5.26
N ARG A 124 4.98 -32.48 -5.37
CA ARG A 124 5.42 -33.25 -4.20
C ARG A 124 6.46 -32.50 -3.36
N ALA A 125 7.43 -31.84 -3.99
CA ALA A 125 8.43 -31.04 -3.30
C ALA A 125 7.79 -29.89 -2.52
N PHE A 126 6.86 -29.19 -3.13
CA PHE A 126 6.06 -28.15 -2.45
C PHE A 126 5.28 -28.70 -1.25
N TYR A 127 4.56 -29.81 -1.44
CA TYR A 127 3.77 -30.44 -0.36
C TYR A 127 4.65 -30.91 0.79
N ALA A 128 5.77 -31.54 0.50
CA ALA A 128 6.73 -31.97 1.51
C ALA A 128 7.23 -30.75 2.32
N ARG A 129 7.57 -29.67 1.63
CA ARG A 129 8.02 -28.44 2.28
C ARG A 129 6.95 -27.78 3.11
N LEU A 130 5.72 -27.69 2.60
CA LEU A 130 4.59 -27.16 3.35
C LEU A 130 4.33 -27.99 4.63
N THR A 131 4.40 -29.31 4.53
CA THR A 131 4.20 -30.22 5.66
C THR A 131 5.26 -30.00 6.73
N GLU A 132 6.52 -29.82 6.33
CA GLU A 132 7.64 -29.52 7.22
C GLU A 132 7.45 -28.17 7.94
N LEU A 133 7.13 -27.12 7.21
CA LEU A 133 6.85 -25.80 7.78
C LEU A 133 5.66 -25.84 8.75
N ARG A 134 4.62 -26.59 8.44
CA ARG A 134 3.48 -26.80 9.33
C ARG A 134 3.87 -27.57 10.60
N ARG A 135 4.74 -28.54 10.49
CA ARG A 135 5.28 -29.27 11.63
C ARG A 135 6.08 -28.33 12.55
N MET A 136 6.97 -27.53 11.96
CA MET A 136 7.76 -26.54 12.67
C MET A 136 6.90 -25.48 13.36
N ALA A 137 5.88 -24.96 12.69
CA ALA A 137 4.98 -23.92 13.21
C ALA A 137 4.20 -24.34 14.47
N ARG A 138 4.17 -25.63 14.83
CA ARG A 138 3.52 -26.11 16.05
C ARG A 138 4.35 -25.83 17.31
N SER A 139 5.66 -25.73 17.19
CA SER A 139 6.58 -25.63 18.34
C SER A 139 7.58 -24.48 18.24
N ALA A 140 7.95 -24.07 17.02
CA ALA A 140 8.94 -23.04 16.81
C ALA A 140 8.34 -21.63 16.93
N PRO A 141 9.12 -20.66 17.44
CA PRO A 141 8.76 -19.26 17.40
C PRO A 141 8.59 -18.76 15.95
N ALA A 142 7.77 -17.70 15.75
CA ALA A 142 7.53 -17.10 14.44
C ALA A 142 8.82 -16.65 13.73
N GLU A 143 9.80 -16.17 14.47
CA GLU A 143 11.11 -15.76 13.97
C GLU A 143 11.85 -16.93 13.31
N GLN A 144 11.98 -18.06 14.00
CA GLN A 144 12.63 -19.25 13.46
C GLN A 144 11.90 -19.81 12.23
N LEU A 145 10.57 -19.77 12.24
CA LEU A 145 9.77 -20.19 11.09
C LEU A 145 10.06 -19.33 9.87
N LEU A 146 10.16 -18.01 10.03
CA LEU A 146 10.46 -17.09 8.92
C LEU A 146 11.91 -17.21 8.44
N GLU A 147 12.86 -17.37 9.36
CA GLU A 147 14.26 -17.64 9.00
C GLU A 147 14.39 -18.91 8.15
N GLU A 148 13.69 -19.97 8.54
CA GLU A 148 13.64 -21.21 7.77
C GLU A 148 12.98 -21.02 6.39
N ILE A 149 11.89 -20.24 6.31
CA ILE A 149 11.28 -19.89 5.03
C ILE A 149 12.30 -19.14 4.15
N PHE A 150 13.00 -18.16 4.68
CA PHE A 150 14.00 -17.39 3.92
C PHE A 150 15.17 -18.27 3.47
N ALA A 151 15.69 -19.11 4.34
CA ALA A 151 16.82 -19.98 4.05
C ALA A 151 16.49 -21.03 2.97
N SER A 152 15.34 -21.69 3.12
CA SER A 152 14.96 -22.80 2.25
C SER A 152 14.44 -22.39 0.89
N THR A 153 13.84 -21.20 0.78
CA THR A 153 13.31 -20.69 -0.50
C THR A 153 14.29 -19.76 -1.21
N GLY A 154 15.37 -19.33 -0.55
CA GLY A 154 16.26 -18.31 -1.08
C GLY A 154 15.59 -16.95 -1.29
N TYR A 155 14.47 -16.69 -0.59
CA TYR A 155 13.61 -15.54 -0.83
C TYR A 155 14.34 -14.19 -0.73
N LEU A 156 15.20 -14.03 0.27
CA LEU A 156 15.98 -12.79 0.41
C LEU A 156 16.97 -12.57 -0.74
N ALA A 157 17.52 -13.66 -1.30
CA ALA A 157 18.38 -13.56 -2.47
C ALA A 157 17.57 -13.15 -3.71
N ALA A 158 16.41 -13.79 -3.93
CA ALA A 158 15.49 -13.45 -5.02
C ALA A 158 15.04 -11.98 -4.95
N LEU A 159 14.71 -11.45 -3.77
CA LEU A 159 14.38 -10.04 -3.59
C LEU A 159 15.57 -9.11 -3.93
N GLY A 160 16.79 -9.56 -3.66
CA GLY A 160 18.01 -8.76 -3.91
C GLY A 160 18.28 -8.46 -5.37
N VAL A 161 17.80 -9.30 -6.28
CA VAL A 161 17.99 -9.16 -7.75
C VAL A 161 16.95 -8.20 -8.36
N LEU A 162 15.83 -7.97 -7.66
CA LEU A 162 14.78 -7.09 -8.14
C LEU A 162 15.15 -5.61 -7.97
N GLU A 163 14.48 -4.76 -8.72
CA GLU A 163 14.57 -3.31 -8.55
C GLU A 163 14.32 -2.92 -7.08
N ASN A 164 15.15 -2.03 -6.54
CA ASN A 164 15.14 -1.66 -5.10
C ASN A 164 15.36 -2.86 -4.15
N GLY A 165 16.13 -3.86 -4.57
CA GLY A 165 16.31 -5.11 -3.86
C GLY A 165 16.84 -4.98 -2.43
N ALA A 166 17.69 -3.98 -2.15
CA ALA A 166 18.17 -3.70 -0.80
C ALA A 166 17.00 -3.32 0.14
N ARG A 167 16.10 -2.44 -0.32
CA ARG A 167 14.91 -2.01 0.42
C ARG A 167 13.95 -3.18 0.63
N ARG A 168 13.68 -3.97 -0.42
CA ARG A 168 12.79 -5.14 -0.34
C ARG A 168 13.29 -6.18 0.66
N ARG A 169 14.60 -6.41 0.73
CA ARG A 169 15.20 -7.30 1.75
C ARG A 169 15.05 -6.75 3.15
N GLU A 170 15.22 -5.43 3.32
CA GLU A 170 15.01 -4.77 4.59
C GLU A 170 13.54 -4.87 5.04
N ASP A 171 12.60 -4.65 4.15
CA ASP A 171 11.17 -4.81 4.43
C ASP A 171 10.83 -6.24 4.85
N ALA A 172 11.43 -7.26 4.20
CA ALA A 172 11.23 -8.66 4.59
C ALA A 172 11.77 -8.96 6.01
N ARG A 173 12.93 -8.38 6.38
CA ARG A 173 13.48 -8.49 7.75
C ARG A 173 12.61 -7.76 8.78
N ARG A 174 12.11 -6.57 8.44
CA ARG A 174 11.17 -5.81 9.29
C ARG A 174 9.88 -6.58 9.50
N PHE A 175 9.38 -7.26 8.45
CA PHE A 175 8.23 -8.14 8.57
C PHE A 175 8.51 -9.31 9.53
N ALA A 176 9.69 -9.93 9.46
CA ALA A 176 10.10 -10.99 10.39
C ALA A 176 10.16 -10.47 11.83
N SER A 177 10.72 -9.29 12.06
CA SER A 177 10.75 -8.65 13.38
C SER A 177 9.34 -8.34 13.92
N PHE A 178 8.45 -7.88 13.06
CA PHE A 178 7.04 -7.67 13.41
C PHE A 178 6.36 -9.00 13.82
N CYS A 179 6.59 -10.07 13.07
CA CYS A 179 6.04 -11.38 13.39
C CYS A 179 6.63 -11.94 14.71
N ALA A 180 7.92 -11.73 14.98
CA ALA A 180 8.57 -12.11 16.22
C ALA A 180 7.94 -11.41 17.43
N ALA A 181 7.69 -10.10 17.31
CA ALA A 181 7.04 -9.31 18.37
C ALA A 181 5.58 -9.69 18.61
N SER A 182 4.88 -10.16 17.58
CA SER A 182 3.43 -10.47 17.60
C SER A 182 3.12 -11.96 17.89
N GLY A 183 4.11 -12.84 17.79
CA GLY A 183 3.92 -14.28 17.66
C GLY A 183 3.84 -15.08 18.98
N THR A 184 3.40 -14.51 20.10
CA THR A 184 3.41 -15.18 21.40
C THR A 184 2.37 -16.29 21.60
N GLY A 185 1.45 -16.50 20.63
CA GLY A 185 0.33 -17.45 20.75
C GLY A 185 0.26 -18.52 19.66
N GLY A 186 1.37 -18.84 18.98
CA GLY A 186 1.41 -19.78 17.86
C GLY A 186 0.93 -19.17 16.52
N ILE A 187 0.95 -19.99 15.45
CA ILE A 187 0.72 -19.53 14.08
C ILE A 187 -0.67 -18.87 13.88
N SER A 188 -1.72 -19.41 14.47
CA SER A 188 -3.08 -18.85 14.34
C SER A 188 -3.22 -17.50 15.04
N ALA A 189 -2.52 -17.27 16.14
CA ALA A 189 -2.49 -15.97 16.81
C ALA A 189 -1.71 -14.95 15.98
N LEU A 190 -0.59 -15.37 15.39
CA LEU A 190 0.20 -14.55 14.48
C LEU A 190 -0.63 -14.11 13.25
N VAL A 191 -1.34 -15.03 12.61
CA VAL A 191 -2.20 -14.71 11.46
C VAL A 191 -3.27 -13.68 11.84
N ARG A 192 -3.92 -13.84 12.99
CA ARG A 192 -4.88 -12.84 13.50
C ARG A 192 -4.24 -11.48 13.78
N ALA A 193 -3.03 -11.46 14.33
CA ALA A 193 -2.29 -10.22 14.58
C ALA A 193 -1.93 -9.50 13.27
N ILE A 194 -1.52 -10.25 12.24
CA ILE A 194 -1.27 -9.70 10.89
C ILE A 194 -2.56 -9.11 10.30
N ASP A 195 -3.68 -9.82 10.39
CA ASP A 195 -4.97 -9.35 9.86
C ASP A 195 -5.46 -8.10 10.60
N ALA A 196 -5.32 -8.06 11.92
CA ALA A 196 -5.67 -6.89 12.73
C ALA A 196 -4.79 -5.68 12.39
N ALA A 197 -3.48 -5.87 12.22
CA ALA A 197 -2.55 -4.82 11.83
C ALA A 197 -2.83 -4.30 10.41
N ALA A 198 -3.18 -5.19 9.46
CA ALA A 198 -3.57 -4.82 8.11
C ALA A 198 -4.85 -3.96 8.10
N GLN A 199 -5.85 -4.32 8.91
CA GLN A 199 -7.09 -3.54 9.07
C GLN A 199 -6.85 -2.19 9.74
N ALA A 200 -5.96 -2.13 10.72
CA ALA A 200 -5.58 -0.89 11.41
C ALA A 200 -4.71 0.03 10.55
N GLY A 201 -4.16 -0.46 9.43
CA GLY A 201 -3.25 0.29 8.56
C GLY A 201 -1.90 0.61 9.20
N SER A 202 -1.50 -0.12 10.27
CA SER A 202 -0.30 0.16 11.06
C SER A 202 0.31 -1.14 11.58
N THR A 203 1.63 -1.27 11.44
CA THR A 203 2.40 -2.37 12.04
C THR A 203 2.95 -2.03 13.44
N GLY A 204 2.53 -0.91 14.03
CA GLY A 204 2.97 -0.50 15.38
C GLY A 204 4.45 -0.09 15.52
N GLN A 205 5.29 -0.32 14.52
CA GLN A 205 6.73 0.03 14.54
C GLN A 205 7.04 1.35 13.83
N ASP A 206 6.13 2.29 13.91
CA ASP A 206 6.17 3.57 13.20
C ASP A 206 7.11 4.62 13.84
N THR A 207 8.28 4.23 14.29
CA THR A 207 9.27 5.11 14.91
C THR A 207 10.46 5.44 14.01
N VAL A 208 10.23 5.79 12.73
CA VAL A 208 11.27 6.55 12.03
C VAL A 208 10.96 8.04 12.23
N PRO A 209 11.90 8.84 12.74
CA PRO A 209 11.68 10.27 12.92
C PRO A 209 11.26 10.90 11.61
N SER A 210 10.11 11.57 11.61
CA SER A 210 9.72 12.47 10.52
C SER A 210 10.67 13.66 10.62
N GLY A 211 11.66 13.72 9.75
CA GLY A 211 12.65 14.79 9.73
C GLY A 211 12.92 15.25 8.30
N VAL A 212 13.52 16.41 8.21
CA VAL A 212 14.14 16.89 6.98
C VAL A 212 15.27 15.92 6.62
N HIS A 213 15.25 15.36 5.42
CA HIS A 213 16.33 14.51 4.92
C HIS A 213 17.34 15.39 4.20
N PRO A 214 18.62 15.39 4.61
CA PRO A 214 19.65 16.22 4.02
C PRO A 214 19.74 16.04 2.51
N GLY A 215 19.76 17.14 1.78
CA GLY A 215 19.95 17.16 0.33
C GLY A 215 18.77 16.66 -0.51
N CYS A 216 17.59 16.38 0.07
CA CYS A 216 16.43 15.84 -0.64
C CYS A 216 15.18 16.69 -0.44
N VAL A 217 14.34 16.78 -1.49
CA VAL A 217 12.97 17.29 -1.38
C VAL A 217 12.13 16.29 -0.59
N SER A 218 11.46 16.76 0.46
CA SER A 218 10.58 15.91 1.27
C SER A 218 9.16 15.85 0.71
N ILE A 219 8.60 14.65 0.53
CA ILE A 219 7.18 14.43 0.20
C ILE A 219 6.50 13.78 1.38
N MET A 220 5.45 14.40 1.91
CA MET A 220 4.71 13.83 3.04
C MET A 220 3.22 14.19 2.99
N THR A 221 2.42 13.50 3.80
CA THR A 221 1.02 13.89 3.96
C THR A 221 0.89 15.11 4.86
N ILE A 222 -0.21 15.89 4.64
CA ILE A 222 -0.50 17.07 5.47
C ILE A 222 -0.60 16.69 6.95
N HIS A 223 -1.15 15.53 7.30
CA HIS A 223 -1.23 15.06 8.69
C HIS A 223 0.16 14.89 9.32
N ARG A 224 1.13 14.39 8.57
CA ARG A 224 2.51 14.16 9.05
C ARG A 224 3.28 15.46 9.22
N SER A 225 2.92 16.50 8.49
CA SER A 225 3.57 17.80 8.59
C SER A 225 3.15 18.61 9.84
N LYS A 226 2.18 18.10 10.61
CA LYS A 226 1.74 18.78 11.83
C LYS A 226 2.90 18.90 12.83
N GLY A 227 3.21 20.13 13.23
CA GLY A 227 4.34 20.45 14.11
C GLY A 227 5.66 20.69 13.40
N LEU A 228 5.76 20.43 12.07
CA LEU A 228 6.93 20.75 11.26
C LEU A 228 6.70 22.08 10.52
N GLN A 229 7.80 22.72 10.11
CA GLN A 229 7.81 23.92 9.25
C GLN A 229 8.95 23.78 8.23
N PHE A 230 8.74 24.36 7.06
CA PHE A 230 9.71 24.32 5.96
C PHE A 230 9.82 25.69 5.30
N PRO A 231 10.99 26.11 4.85
CA PRO A 231 11.14 27.38 4.13
C PRO A 231 10.22 27.47 2.91
N VAL A 232 10.15 26.41 2.10
CA VAL A 232 9.33 26.36 0.89
C VAL A 232 8.37 25.16 0.94
N VAL A 233 7.07 25.42 0.83
CA VAL A 233 6.05 24.38 0.84
C VAL A 233 5.25 24.40 -0.46
N PHE A 234 5.13 23.24 -1.06
CA PHE A 234 4.23 22.98 -2.18
C PHE A 234 3.01 22.19 -1.69
N VAL A 235 1.81 22.68 -1.97
CA VAL A 235 0.58 21.92 -1.71
C VAL A 235 0.04 21.41 -3.03
N GLY A 236 0.13 20.09 -3.23
CA GLY A 236 -0.29 19.40 -4.44
C GLY A 236 -1.60 18.64 -4.27
N ASP A 237 -2.06 18.00 -5.35
CA ASP A 237 -3.26 17.15 -5.40
C ASP A 237 -4.52 17.80 -4.79
N THR A 238 -4.66 19.12 -4.95
CA THR A 238 -5.73 19.89 -4.33
C THR A 238 -7.13 19.54 -4.87
N ALA A 239 -7.23 18.98 -6.08
CA ALA A 239 -8.50 18.55 -6.68
C ALA A 239 -8.99 17.19 -6.23
N ARG A 240 -8.22 16.46 -5.41
CA ARG A 240 -8.62 15.19 -4.84
C ARG A 240 -9.90 15.33 -4.04
N LYS A 241 -10.87 14.48 -4.35
CA LYS A 241 -12.14 14.45 -3.62
C LYS A 241 -11.95 13.94 -2.20
N PHE A 242 -12.64 14.55 -1.26
CA PHE A 242 -12.69 14.09 0.12
C PHE A 242 -13.24 12.68 0.19
N ASN A 243 -12.62 11.82 1.00
CA ASN A 243 -13.11 10.46 1.19
C ASN A 243 -14.39 10.49 2.05
N ALA A 244 -15.49 10.10 1.44
CA ALA A 244 -16.81 10.03 2.07
C ALA A 244 -17.29 8.56 2.24
N SER A 245 -16.37 7.58 2.30
CA SER A 245 -16.72 6.17 2.46
C SER A 245 -17.51 5.91 3.74
N ASP A 246 -17.13 6.56 4.83
CA ASP A 246 -17.74 6.38 6.15
C ASP A 246 -19.18 6.87 6.20
N ILE A 247 -19.52 7.89 5.40
CA ILE A 247 -20.89 8.42 5.29
C ILE A 247 -21.81 7.48 4.48
N ARG A 248 -21.22 6.51 3.75
CA ARG A 248 -21.94 5.57 2.88
C ARG A 248 -22.20 4.21 3.52
N GLN A 249 -21.73 3.99 4.74
CA GLN A 249 -21.92 2.74 5.46
C GLN A 249 -23.42 2.44 5.67
N PRO A 250 -23.82 1.17 5.74
CA PRO A 250 -25.21 0.80 5.98
C PRO A 250 -25.77 1.31 7.30
N VAL A 251 -24.91 1.48 8.29
CA VAL A 251 -25.23 2.00 9.63
C VAL A 251 -24.33 3.21 9.87
N LEU A 252 -24.94 4.34 10.22
CA LEU A 252 -24.25 5.52 10.67
C LEU A 252 -24.49 5.68 12.17
N VAL A 253 -23.43 5.90 12.92
CA VAL A 253 -23.49 6.12 14.37
C VAL A 253 -22.86 7.45 14.71
N HIS A 254 -23.53 8.25 15.54
CA HIS A 254 -23.01 9.51 16.03
C HIS A 254 -23.20 9.58 17.55
N ARG A 255 -22.15 9.99 18.26
CA ARG A 255 -22.14 9.97 19.74
C ARG A 255 -23.25 10.80 20.39
N SER A 256 -23.68 11.87 19.73
CA SER A 256 -24.69 12.79 20.26
C SER A 256 -26.10 12.60 19.67
N TYR A 257 -26.21 12.00 18.47
CA TYR A 257 -27.47 11.89 17.73
C TYR A 257 -27.94 10.45 17.53
N GLY A 258 -27.22 9.46 18.08
CA GLY A 258 -27.60 8.05 18.00
C GLY A 258 -27.23 7.39 16.66
N ALA A 259 -28.10 6.50 16.16
CA ALA A 259 -27.83 5.67 15.00
C ALA A 259 -28.88 5.86 13.89
N GLY A 260 -28.42 5.79 12.64
CA GLY A 260 -29.27 5.80 11.45
C GLY A 260 -28.96 4.59 10.56
N LEU A 261 -30.01 3.98 10.01
CA LEU A 261 -29.92 2.72 9.27
C LEU A 261 -30.35 2.89 7.82
N ARG A 262 -29.70 2.16 6.92
CA ARG A 262 -30.24 1.83 5.59
C ARG A 262 -30.96 0.51 5.70
N LEU A 263 -32.22 0.49 5.34
CA LEU A 263 -33.05 -0.72 5.40
C LEU A 263 -33.13 -1.34 4.02
N ARG A 264 -33.09 -2.67 3.98
CA ARG A 264 -33.38 -3.46 2.77
C ARG A 264 -34.74 -4.11 2.97
N PRO A 265 -35.67 -3.98 2.01
CA PRO A 265 -36.95 -4.70 2.08
C PRO A 265 -36.70 -6.20 1.91
N GLU A 266 -37.61 -7.02 2.42
CA GLU A 266 -37.52 -8.49 2.40
C GLU A 266 -37.53 -9.07 0.97
N ASN A 267 -38.17 -8.38 0.02
CA ASN A 267 -38.16 -8.75 -1.40
C ASN A 267 -36.79 -8.55 -2.10
N GLY A 268 -35.76 -8.02 -1.41
CA GLY A 268 -34.40 -7.88 -1.93
C GLY A 268 -34.20 -6.74 -2.92
N GLU A 269 -35.23 -6.02 -3.32
CA GLU A 269 -35.13 -4.91 -4.26
C GLU A 269 -34.77 -3.59 -3.58
N GLY A 270 -33.52 -3.14 -3.79
CA GLY A 270 -33.05 -1.83 -3.38
C GLY A 270 -32.73 -1.71 -1.88
N ALA A 271 -32.29 -0.53 -1.50
CA ALA A 271 -32.11 -0.15 -0.11
C ALA A 271 -32.57 1.30 0.08
N TYR A 272 -33.43 1.56 1.06
CA TYR A 272 -33.87 2.91 1.36
C TYR A 272 -33.22 3.49 2.61
N LYS A 273 -33.04 4.80 2.61
CA LYS A 273 -32.45 5.55 3.72
C LYS A 273 -33.55 5.99 4.65
N THR A 274 -33.43 5.69 5.94
CA THR A 274 -34.31 6.26 6.96
C THR A 274 -34.07 7.77 7.12
N ALA A 275 -35.05 8.49 7.68
CA ALA A 275 -34.87 9.92 7.99
C ALA A 275 -33.69 10.15 8.93
N ALA A 276 -33.52 9.30 9.95
CA ALA A 276 -32.39 9.34 10.87
C ALA A 276 -31.04 9.14 10.12
N TYR A 277 -30.98 8.18 9.18
CA TYR A 277 -29.79 7.99 8.35
C TYR A 277 -29.46 9.25 7.53
N THR A 278 -30.45 9.84 6.89
CA THR A 278 -30.26 11.04 6.05
C THR A 278 -29.80 12.24 6.91
N ALA A 279 -30.38 12.43 8.09
CA ALA A 279 -29.95 13.46 9.02
C ALA A 279 -28.50 13.28 9.47
N LEU A 280 -28.13 12.06 9.89
CA LEU A 280 -26.76 11.73 10.31
C LEU A 280 -25.75 11.85 9.16
N ALA A 281 -26.11 11.43 7.94
CA ALA A 281 -25.25 11.60 6.76
C ALA A 281 -24.93 13.08 6.51
N ASN A 282 -25.89 13.97 6.71
CA ASN A 282 -25.66 15.42 6.60
C ASN A 282 -24.76 15.95 7.72
N VAL A 283 -24.94 15.49 8.97
CA VAL A 283 -24.07 15.84 10.08
C VAL A 283 -22.64 15.41 9.81
N HIS A 284 -22.41 14.14 9.48
CA HIS A 284 -21.08 13.62 9.16
C HIS A 284 -20.44 14.33 7.95
N ALA A 285 -21.24 14.68 6.93
CA ALA A 285 -20.74 15.45 5.79
C ALA A 285 -20.26 16.86 6.17
N ARG A 286 -20.91 17.50 7.16
CA ARG A 286 -20.47 18.80 7.68
C ARG A 286 -19.20 18.67 8.55
N GLU A 287 -19.14 17.65 9.38
CA GLU A 287 -17.98 17.35 10.22
C GLU A 287 -16.75 17.01 9.36
N LEU A 288 -16.93 16.19 8.32
CA LEU A 288 -15.88 15.88 7.34
C LEU A 288 -15.32 17.17 6.70
N ARG A 289 -16.18 18.07 6.23
CA ARG A 289 -15.71 19.33 5.63
C ARG A 289 -14.99 20.20 6.64
N SER A 290 -15.49 20.27 7.86
CA SER A 290 -14.85 21.02 8.95
C SER A 290 -13.45 20.47 9.25
N GLU A 291 -13.28 19.14 9.25
CA GLU A 291 -11.99 18.50 9.43
C GLU A 291 -11.06 18.76 8.25
N GLN A 292 -11.56 18.64 7.02
CA GLN A 292 -10.77 18.94 5.82
C GLN A 292 -10.35 20.41 5.76
N MET A 293 -11.17 21.35 6.23
CA MET A 293 -10.79 22.76 6.33
C MET A 293 -9.66 22.97 7.34
N ARG A 294 -9.72 22.31 8.49
CA ARG A 294 -8.62 22.33 9.48
C ARG A 294 -7.34 21.76 8.89
N LEU A 295 -7.46 20.69 8.11
CA LEU A 295 -6.32 20.07 7.44
C LEU A 295 -5.71 21.01 6.40
N LEU A 296 -6.53 21.67 5.60
CA LEU A 296 -6.06 22.71 4.67
C LEU A 296 -5.35 23.85 5.40
N TYR A 297 -5.91 24.33 6.50
CA TYR A 297 -5.27 25.36 7.34
C TYR A 297 -3.89 24.89 7.81
N VAL A 298 -3.77 23.66 8.27
CA VAL A 298 -2.46 23.08 8.65
C VAL A 298 -1.50 23.11 7.48
N ALA A 299 -1.91 22.71 6.28
CA ALA A 299 -1.05 22.72 5.09
C ALA A 299 -0.55 24.15 4.75
N LEU A 300 -1.45 25.13 4.77
CA LEU A 300 -1.15 26.52 4.44
C LEU A 300 -0.20 27.19 5.44
N THR A 301 -0.19 26.73 6.70
CA THR A 301 0.63 27.28 7.78
C THR A 301 1.97 26.56 7.98
N ARG A 302 2.37 25.66 7.05
CA ARG A 302 3.67 24.97 7.15
C ARG A 302 4.82 25.72 6.52
N ALA A 303 4.53 26.63 5.59
CA ALA A 303 5.52 27.46 4.93
C ALA A 303 6.03 28.58 5.85
N GLN A 304 7.34 28.75 5.88
CA GLN A 304 7.99 29.89 6.55
C GLN A 304 8.13 31.08 5.60
N ASP A 305 8.70 30.84 4.41
CA ASP A 305 9.04 31.89 3.47
C ASP A 305 8.16 31.89 2.22
N LYS A 306 7.88 30.69 1.65
CA LYS A 306 7.16 30.60 0.39
C LYS A 306 6.18 29.44 0.34
N LEU A 307 4.92 29.76 0.05
CA LEU A 307 3.84 28.80 -0.16
C LEU A 307 3.50 28.75 -1.66
N ILE A 308 3.49 27.55 -2.24
CA ILE A 308 3.14 27.31 -3.64
C ILE A 308 1.95 26.36 -3.68
N LEU A 309 0.84 26.83 -4.25
CA LEU A 309 -0.39 26.07 -4.37
C LEU A 309 -0.60 25.65 -5.82
N THR A 310 -0.80 24.35 -6.07
CA THR A 310 -1.16 23.86 -7.39
C THR A 310 -2.66 23.56 -7.46
N VAL A 311 -3.37 24.27 -8.33
CA VAL A 311 -4.82 24.13 -8.48
C VAL A 311 -5.13 23.78 -9.93
N PRO A 312 -5.59 22.57 -10.24
CA PRO A 312 -5.87 22.18 -11.62
C PRO A 312 -7.09 22.92 -12.16
N LEU A 313 -6.98 23.39 -13.39
CA LEU A 313 -8.07 24.09 -14.09
C LEU A 313 -9.22 23.16 -14.43
N SER A 314 -8.98 21.95 -14.82
CA SER A 314 -9.85 20.79 -15.05
C SER A 314 -9.24 19.87 -16.11
N SER A 315 -9.69 18.65 -16.24
CA SER A 315 -9.34 17.78 -17.36
C SER A 315 -9.99 18.27 -18.65
N GLY A 316 -9.19 18.86 -19.53
CA GLY A 316 -9.63 19.50 -20.77
C GLY A 316 -9.70 21.03 -20.64
N LYS A 317 -9.64 21.72 -21.77
CA LYS A 317 -9.50 23.18 -21.92
C LYS A 317 -10.63 24.06 -21.33
N SER A 318 -11.39 23.55 -20.35
CA SER A 318 -12.58 24.21 -19.81
C SER A 318 -12.34 24.74 -18.38
N ALA A 319 -12.39 26.06 -18.24
CA ALA A 319 -12.43 26.75 -16.96
C ALA A 319 -13.78 26.59 -16.20
N LYS A 320 -14.59 25.58 -16.55
CA LYS A 320 -15.90 25.32 -15.93
C LYS A 320 -15.94 25.38 -14.41
N PRO A 321 -14.96 24.81 -13.66
CA PRO A 321 -14.97 24.88 -12.19
C PRO A 321 -14.82 26.31 -11.66
N PHE A 322 -13.98 27.13 -12.30
CA PHE A 322 -13.85 28.54 -11.98
C PHE A 322 -15.10 29.35 -12.36
N ALA A 323 -15.69 29.08 -13.52
CA ALA A 323 -16.94 29.74 -13.94
C ALA A 323 -18.09 29.41 -12.97
N LYS A 324 -18.20 28.16 -12.52
CA LYS A 324 -19.17 27.76 -11.49
C LYS A 324 -18.93 28.50 -10.18
N ALA A 325 -17.71 28.55 -9.68
CA ALA A 325 -17.37 29.26 -8.45
C ALA A 325 -17.68 30.77 -8.59
N ALA A 326 -17.32 31.37 -9.70
CA ALA A 326 -17.60 32.79 -10.00
C ALA A 326 -19.10 33.09 -10.02
N ALA A 327 -19.92 32.22 -10.63
CA ALA A 327 -21.38 32.39 -10.67
C ALA A 327 -22.00 32.33 -9.24
N PHE A 328 -21.55 31.42 -8.38
CA PHE A 328 -22.02 31.36 -7.00
C PHE A 328 -21.60 32.59 -6.19
N LEU A 329 -20.38 33.08 -6.38
CA LEU A 329 -19.88 34.28 -5.72
C LEU A 329 -20.64 35.52 -6.18
N ALA A 330 -20.90 35.67 -7.49
CA ALA A 330 -21.69 36.77 -8.05
C ALA A 330 -23.13 36.77 -7.54
N ALA A 331 -23.71 35.60 -7.29
CA ALA A 331 -25.04 35.45 -6.70
C ALA A 331 -25.08 35.64 -5.15
N GLY A 332 -23.96 36.02 -4.53
CA GLY A 332 -23.89 36.16 -3.06
C GLY A 332 -23.95 34.84 -2.30
N ALA A 333 -23.84 33.70 -3.00
CA ALA A 333 -23.98 32.35 -2.45
C ALA A 333 -22.64 31.71 -2.00
N GLY A 334 -21.67 32.52 -1.58
CA GLY A 334 -20.36 32.04 -1.15
C GLY A 334 -20.42 31.00 0.00
N ALA A 335 -21.36 31.16 0.92
CA ALA A 335 -21.58 30.17 1.99
C ALA A 335 -22.00 28.79 1.44
N THR A 336 -22.76 28.75 0.36
CA THR A 336 -23.20 27.53 -0.31
C THR A 336 -22.00 26.80 -0.96
N LEU A 337 -21.07 27.56 -1.56
CA LEU A 337 -19.82 26.99 -2.08
C LEU A 337 -19.02 26.24 -1.00
N HIS A 338 -18.90 26.83 0.17
CA HIS A 338 -18.24 26.19 1.33
C HIS A 338 -18.89 24.85 1.68
N GLN A 339 -20.23 24.83 1.74
CA GLN A 339 -20.99 23.65 2.11
C GLN A 339 -20.99 22.56 1.03
N GLN A 340 -20.82 22.94 -0.24
CA GLN A 340 -20.82 22.02 -1.37
C GLN A 340 -19.42 21.56 -1.80
N ALA A 341 -18.36 22.13 -1.24
CA ALA A 341 -16.99 21.75 -1.57
C ALA A 341 -16.73 20.28 -1.30
N ASN A 342 -16.06 19.61 -2.24
CA ASN A 342 -15.68 18.21 -2.18
C ASN A 342 -14.17 18.00 -2.32
N SER A 343 -13.41 19.10 -2.52
CA SER A 343 -11.95 19.11 -2.65
C SER A 343 -11.37 20.41 -2.09
N PHE A 344 -10.08 20.41 -1.80
CA PHE A 344 -9.38 21.66 -1.45
C PHE A 344 -9.44 22.69 -2.58
N ALA A 345 -9.34 22.21 -3.83
CA ALA A 345 -9.41 23.08 -4.98
C ALA A 345 -10.72 23.87 -5.07
N ASP A 346 -11.84 23.35 -4.58
CA ASP A 346 -13.11 24.05 -4.58
C ASP A 346 -13.06 25.31 -3.68
N TRP A 347 -12.44 25.20 -2.50
CA TRP A 347 -12.24 26.34 -1.60
C TRP A 347 -11.19 27.31 -2.13
N LEU A 348 -10.06 26.78 -2.65
CA LEU A 348 -8.99 27.60 -3.19
C LEU A 348 -9.44 28.38 -4.40
N ARG A 349 -10.24 27.81 -5.31
CA ARG A 349 -10.82 28.52 -6.46
C ARG A 349 -11.68 29.70 -6.03
N ALA A 350 -12.53 29.50 -5.02
CA ALA A 350 -13.36 30.57 -4.50
C ALA A 350 -12.50 31.70 -3.88
N ALA A 351 -11.51 31.35 -3.09
CA ALA A 351 -10.61 32.32 -2.46
C ALA A 351 -9.78 33.10 -3.51
N LEU A 352 -9.22 32.40 -4.50
CA LEU A 352 -8.42 33.01 -5.56
C LEU A 352 -9.24 33.97 -6.46
N LEU A 353 -10.52 33.69 -6.70
CA LEU A 353 -11.39 34.55 -7.49
C LEU A 353 -11.69 35.88 -6.79
N VAL A 354 -11.81 35.89 -5.45
CA VAL A 354 -12.08 37.11 -4.66
C VAL A 354 -10.80 37.82 -4.22
N HIS A 355 -9.62 37.28 -4.48
CA HIS A 355 -8.35 37.94 -4.20
C HIS A 355 -8.08 39.07 -5.21
N PRO A 356 -7.47 40.20 -4.84
CA PRO A 356 -7.15 41.29 -5.77
C PRO A 356 -6.35 40.80 -6.98
N ASP A 357 -5.30 39.98 -6.77
CA ASP A 357 -4.44 39.44 -7.82
C ASP A 357 -5.12 38.37 -8.69
N GLY A 358 -6.36 37.96 -8.36
CA GLY A 358 -7.14 36.96 -9.09
C GLY A 358 -7.68 37.43 -10.47
N GLY A 359 -7.26 38.57 -10.97
CA GLY A 359 -7.74 39.17 -12.24
C GLY A 359 -7.73 38.22 -13.43
N VAL A 360 -6.62 37.49 -13.60
CA VAL A 360 -6.48 36.49 -14.70
C VAL A 360 -7.52 35.36 -14.56
N LEU A 361 -7.79 34.89 -13.36
CA LEU A 361 -8.78 33.84 -13.11
C LEU A 361 -10.21 34.34 -13.33
N ARG A 362 -10.51 35.59 -12.95
CA ARG A 362 -11.81 36.23 -13.24
C ARG A 362 -12.05 36.35 -14.74
N GLN A 363 -11.03 36.71 -15.52
CA GLN A 363 -11.11 36.72 -17.00
C GLN A 363 -11.40 35.32 -17.57
N LEU A 364 -10.66 34.28 -17.09
CA LEU A 364 -10.85 32.91 -17.53
C LEU A 364 -12.22 32.34 -17.13
N SER A 365 -12.79 32.81 -16.02
CA SER A 365 -14.13 32.41 -15.56
C SER A 365 -15.28 33.07 -16.33
N GLY A 366 -14.99 34.07 -17.19
CA GLY A 366 -15.98 34.85 -17.91
C GLY A 366 -16.70 35.92 -17.05
N ASN A 367 -16.29 36.11 -15.80
CA ASN A 367 -16.92 37.09 -14.89
C ASN A 367 -15.88 38.11 -14.43
N ARG A 368 -15.72 39.17 -15.18
CA ARG A 368 -14.72 40.22 -14.92
C ARG A 368 -15.13 41.20 -13.80
N GLU A 369 -16.42 41.32 -13.51
CA GLU A 369 -16.97 42.29 -12.56
C GLU A 369 -17.13 41.74 -11.14
N LEU A 370 -16.58 40.57 -10.88
CA LEU A 370 -16.66 39.96 -9.55
C LEU A 370 -15.96 40.85 -8.52
N LEU A 371 -16.67 41.20 -7.46
CA LEU A 371 -16.11 41.97 -6.35
C LEU A 371 -14.99 41.20 -5.68
N PHE A 372 -13.91 41.87 -5.35
CA PHE A 372 -12.79 41.30 -4.64
C PHE A 372 -12.63 41.91 -3.23
N VAL A 373 -12.06 41.14 -2.34
CA VAL A 373 -11.81 41.58 -0.95
C VAL A 373 -10.48 42.33 -0.93
N GLN A 374 -10.46 43.50 -0.28
CA GLN A 374 -9.21 44.20 -0.06
C GLN A 374 -8.36 43.43 0.98
N THR A 375 -7.12 43.17 0.64
CA THR A 375 -6.14 42.46 1.47
C THR A 375 -4.75 42.99 1.17
N GLU A 376 -3.89 42.98 2.19
CA GLU A 376 -2.47 43.31 2.05
C GLU A 376 -1.64 42.13 1.52
N SER A 377 -2.22 40.94 1.45
CA SER A 377 -1.52 39.76 0.92
C SER A 377 -1.27 39.89 -0.58
N VAL A 378 -0.11 39.44 -1.03
CA VAL A 378 0.30 39.44 -2.43
C VAL A 378 0.36 38.01 -2.93
N MET A 379 -0.27 37.74 -4.07
CA MET A 379 -0.23 36.42 -4.72
C MET A 379 0.28 36.54 -6.15
N ALA A 380 1.27 35.74 -6.53
CA ALA A 380 1.68 35.58 -7.91
C ALA A 380 0.90 34.41 -8.54
N ILE A 381 -0.05 34.71 -9.43
CA ILE A 381 -0.87 33.69 -10.09
C ILE A 381 -0.32 33.43 -11.48
N LYS A 382 0.13 32.20 -11.75
CA LYS A 382 0.59 31.75 -13.05
C LYS A 382 -0.35 30.67 -13.59
N VAL A 383 -0.91 30.91 -14.77
CA VAL A 383 -1.67 29.91 -15.51
C VAL A 383 -0.72 29.20 -16.46
N CYS A 384 -0.62 27.89 -16.35
CA CYS A 384 0.20 27.05 -17.21
C CYS A 384 -0.71 26.25 -18.13
N ASP A 385 -0.61 26.49 -19.44
CA ASP A 385 -1.40 25.78 -20.47
C ASP A 385 -0.76 24.45 -20.89
N GLU A 386 0.53 24.30 -20.68
CA GLU A 386 1.24 23.08 -20.97
C GLU A 386 1.11 22.12 -19.79
N ALA A 387 0.27 21.08 -19.97
CA ALA A 387 0.59 19.81 -19.33
C ALA A 387 1.99 19.43 -19.85
N VAL A 388 3.03 19.61 -19.02
CA VAL A 388 4.31 18.97 -19.29
C VAL A 388 3.99 17.48 -19.31
N ARG A 389 3.81 16.92 -20.51
CA ARG A 389 3.75 15.48 -20.71
C ARG A 389 5.09 15.01 -20.15
N LEU A 390 5.04 14.26 -19.06
CA LEU A 390 6.15 13.40 -18.70
C LEU A 390 6.48 12.68 -19.99
N SER A 391 7.70 12.85 -20.48
CA SER A 391 8.18 12.20 -21.71
C SER A 391 7.61 10.79 -21.69
N GLU A 392 6.90 10.42 -22.76
CA GLU A 392 6.45 9.06 -22.97
C GLU A 392 7.59 8.15 -22.53
N LYS A 393 7.26 7.13 -21.74
CA LYS A 393 8.23 6.06 -21.40
C LYS A 393 8.99 5.79 -22.69
N PRO A 394 10.31 5.81 -22.71
CA PRO A 394 11.04 5.43 -23.91
C PRO A 394 10.40 4.14 -24.37
N ASN A 395 9.91 4.13 -25.63
CA ASN A 395 9.24 2.99 -26.19
C ASN A 395 10.01 1.74 -25.82
N ALA A 396 9.34 0.80 -25.16
CA ALA A 396 9.91 -0.51 -24.84
C ALA A 396 10.22 -1.34 -26.11
N ASP A 397 10.10 -0.71 -27.28
CA ASP A 397 10.38 -1.30 -28.61
C ASP A 397 11.82 -1.04 -29.11
N THR A 398 12.66 -0.29 -28.41
CA THR A 398 14.08 -0.59 -28.52
C THR A 398 14.33 -1.78 -27.60
N ALA A 399 14.17 -2.98 -28.16
CA ALA A 399 14.84 -4.15 -27.63
C ALA A 399 16.32 -3.77 -27.51
N ASP A 400 16.72 -3.30 -26.32
CA ASP A 400 18.11 -3.36 -25.94
C ASP A 400 18.48 -4.81 -26.15
N GLU A 401 19.36 -5.07 -27.09
CA GLU A 401 20.03 -6.35 -27.23
C GLU A 401 20.45 -6.73 -25.82
N ALA A 402 19.88 -7.82 -25.31
CA ALA A 402 20.16 -8.30 -23.97
C ALA A 402 21.69 -8.30 -23.83
N PRO A 403 22.26 -7.63 -22.83
CA PRO A 403 23.72 -7.54 -22.71
C PRO A 403 24.24 -8.98 -22.77
N GLU A 404 25.21 -9.24 -23.66
CA GLU A 404 25.84 -10.55 -23.79
C GLU A 404 26.14 -11.06 -22.38
N THR A 405 25.51 -12.17 -22.02
CA THR A 405 25.62 -12.71 -20.66
C THR A 405 27.08 -13.10 -20.48
N ASP A 406 27.81 -12.35 -19.66
CA ASP A 406 29.20 -12.67 -19.31
C ASP A 406 29.22 -14.02 -18.57
N LEU A 407 29.47 -15.07 -19.31
CA LEU A 407 29.51 -16.45 -18.80
C LEU A 407 30.56 -16.61 -17.69
N ALA A 408 31.64 -15.81 -17.73
CA ALA A 408 32.67 -15.80 -16.69
C ALA A 408 32.12 -15.20 -15.37
N LEU A 409 31.30 -14.15 -15.47
CA LEU A 409 30.61 -13.57 -14.31
C LEU A 409 29.58 -14.53 -13.73
N VAL A 410 28.82 -15.24 -14.59
CA VAL A 410 27.84 -16.24 -14.15
C VAL A 410 28.52 -17.39 -13.40
N GLU A 411 29.66 -17.89 -13.93
CA GLU A 411 30.40 -18.96 -13.26
C GLU A 411 31.01 -18.48 -11.92
N LYS A 412 31.50 -17.27 -11.87
CA LYS A 412 32.03 -16.65 -10.64
C LYS A 412 30.95 -16.46 -9.57
N LEU A 413 29.74 -16.07 -9.99
CA LEU A 413 28.57 -16.00 -9.11
C LEU A 413 28.16 -17.40 -8.63
N ARG A 414 28.13 -18.41 -9.52
CA ARG A 414 27.81 -19.80 -9.18
C ARG A 414 28.77 -20.35 -8.14
N GLN A 415 30.09 -20.10 -8.29
CA GLN A 415 31.11 -20.49 -7.30
C GLN A 415 30.93 -19.73 -5.99
N GLY A 416 30.59 -18.44 -6.03
CA GLY A 416 30.29 -17.65 -4.85
C GLY A 416 29.06 -18.17 -4.07
N PHE A 417 28.01 -18.58 -4.78
CA PHE A 417 26.81 -19.16 -4.16
C PHE A 417 27.00 -20.60 -3.66
N ALA A 418 27.94 -21.34 -4.23
CA ALA A 418 28.31 -22.69 -3.76
C ALA A 418 29.23 -22.66 -2.54
N TRP A 419 29.78 -21.49 -2.17
CA TRP A 419 30.66 -21.36 -1.02
C TRP A 419 29.89 -21.61 0.29
N GLN A 420 30.36 -22.55 1.09
CA GLN A 420 29.85 -22.81 2.42
C GLN A 420 30.86 -22.34 3.45
N TYR A 421 30.38 -21.67 4.49
CA TYR A 421 31.24 -21.25 5.59
C TYR A 421 31.92 -22.46 6.25
N PRO A 422 33.27 -22.52 6.28
CA PRO A 422 33.98 -23.72 6.79
C PRO A 422 33.66 -24.10 8.23
N ALA A 423 33.22 -23.12 9.02
CA ALA A 423 32.84 -23.31 10.41
C ALA A 423 31.31 -23.20 10.65
N ALA A 424 30.48 -23.56 9.65
CA ALA A 424 29.02 -23.49 9.76
C ALA A 424 28.46 -24.24 10.97
N ALA A 425 29.07 -25.37 11.35
CA ALA A 425 28.70 -26.10 12.55
C ALA A 425 28.92 -25.30 13.86
N LEU A 426 29.93 -24.44 13.91
CA LEU A 426 30.19 -23.58 15.04
C LEU A 426 29.22 -22.38 15.12
N ALA A 427 28.70 -21.94 13.99
CA ALA A 427 27.69 -20.87 13.94
C ALA A 427 26.33 -21.31 14.54
N GLN A 428 26.08 -22.61 14.62
CA GLN A 428 24.88 -23.18 15.25
C GLN A 428 25.01 -23.33 16.77
N VAL A 429 26.20 -23.13 17.34
CA VAL A 429 26.40 -23.21 18.80
C VAL A 429 25.93 -21.88 19.42
N PRO A 430 24.93 -21.89 20.30
CA PRO A 430 24.44 -20.67 20.94
C PRO A 430 25.54 -20.03 21.80
N ALA A 431 25.77 -18.73 21.61
CA ALA A 431 26.79 -17.99 22.37
C ALA A 431 26.47 -17.88 23.88
N LYS A 432 25.20 -18.06 24.24
CA LYS A 432 24.74 -18.15 25.62
C LYS A 432 23.70 -19.26 25.76
N VAL A 433 23.91 -20.17 26.69
CA VAL A 433 22.95 -21.22 27.05
C VAL A 433 22.53 -20.98 28.49
N SER A 434 21.23 -20.98 28.79
CA SER A 434 20.75 -20.83 30.14
C SER A 434 21.06 -22.10 30.93
N VAL A 435 21.32 -21.97 32.25
CA VAL A 435 21.58 -23.12 33.13
C VAL A 435 20.43 -24.12 33.13
N THR A 436 19.20 -23.63 32.98
CA THR A 436 17.97 -24.44 32.92
C THR A 436 17.89 -25.31 31.68
N SER A 437 18.38 -24.85 30.50
CA SER A 437 18.37 -25.66 29.27
C SER A 437 19.37 -26.83 29.32
N ARG A 438 20.50 -26.65 30.00
CA ARG A 438 21.47 -27.75 30.26
C ARG A 438 20.93 -28.81 31.22
N MET A 439 20.11 -28.42 32.19
CA MET A 439 19.50 -29.38 33.11
C MET A 439 18.46 -30.27 32.42
N THR A 440 17.76 -29.75 31.42
CA THR A 440 16.73 -30.49 30.66
C THR A 440 17.36 -31.54 29.74
N GLU A 441 18.50 -31.26 29.11
CA GLU A 441 19.23 -32.22 28.28
C GLU A 441 19.86 -33.36 29.13
N ALA A 442 20.35 -33.04 30.31
CA ALA A 442 20.92 -34.06 31.22
C ALA A 442 19.86 -34.97 31.83
N THR A 443 18.59 -34.60 31.86
CA THR A 443 17.48 -35.41 32.40
C THR A 443 16.93 -36.41 31.36
N PHE A 444 17.15 -36.18 30.04
CA PHE A 444 16.77 -37.12 28.98
C PHE A 444 17.81 -38.19 28.64
N LEU A 445 18.98 -38.15 29.26
CA LEU A 445 20.07 -39.11 29.06
C LEU A 445 20.29 -40.06 30.26
N ARG A 446 19.28 -40.21 31.15
CA ARG A 446 19.23 -41.23 32.18
C ARG A 446 18.04 -42.18 32.01
#